data_d2787590e68cc6a3dc2d524ad7d5661d
#
_entry.id   d2787590e68cc6a3dc2d524ad7d5661d
#
_cell.length_a   1.000
_cell.length_b   1.000
_cell.length_c   1.000
_cell.angle_alpha   90.00
_cell.angle_beta   90.00
_cell.angle_gamma   90.00
#
_symmetry.space_group_name_H-M   'P 1'
#
loop_
_entity.id
_entity.type
_entity.pdbx_description
1 polymer ?
#
loop_
_entity_poly.entity_id
_entity_poly.type
_entity_poly.pdbx_seq_one_letter_code
_entity_poly.pdbx_strand_id
1 'polypeptide(L)'
;MIKKIAILCSIFLNLCIVRWEPVAIRMTWEAVGSQTFTFYTENSNVFAFFVCLLVAVCQVICLFTGRQLPRWVKTLKYIATCCLTMTFLTVVFVLGPYCADQGGVVFLLTESSMLYHHLLNPLCAFVSFVFLEREPRLSGRNVFCALIPTLLYGSIA
;
A
#
# COMPACT_ATOMS: atom_id res chain seq x y z
N MET A 1 2.89 -5.29 27.22
CA MET A 1 3.21 -6.44 26.34
C MET A 1 2.46 -6.35 25.02
N ILE A 2 1.15 -6.29 24.97
CA ILE A 2 0.31 -6.26 23.74
C ILE A 2 0.73 -5.17 22.74
N LYS A 3 0.99 -3.92 23.20
CA LYS A 3 1.43 -2.83 22.31
C LYS A 3 2.76 -3.13 21.59
N LYS A 4 3.72 -3.76 22.25
CA LYS A 4 5.00 -4.11 21.61
C LYS A 4 4.82 -5.21 20.56
N ILE A 5 3.97 -6.19 20.82
CA ILE A 5 3.62 -7.24 19.85
C ILE A 5 2.95 -6.62 18.61
N ALA A 6 1.99 -5.72 18.79
CA ALA A 6 1.33 -5.03 17.67
C ALA A 6 2.34 -4.25 16.80
N ILE A 7 3.30 -3.54 17.42
CA ILE A 7 4.37 -2.84 16.68
C ILE A 7 5.24 -3.83 15.91
N LEU A 8 5.65 -4.94 16.51
CA LEU A 8 6.46 -5.96 15.83
C LEU A 8 5.72 -6.59 14.65
N CYS A 9 4.44 -6.91 14.81
CA CYS A 9 3.61 -7.41 13.72
C CYS A 9 3.44 -6.35 12.61
N SER A 10 3.27 -5.08 12.97
CA SER A 10 3.21 -3.99 12.01
C SER A 10 4.52 -3.84 11.24
N ILE A 11 5.68 -3.86 11.91
CA ILE A 11 6.99 -3.85 11.27
C ILE A 11 7.11 -5.00 10.28
N PHE A 12 6.73 -6.21 10.68
CA PHE A 12 6.77 -7.39 9.81
C PHE A 12 5.93 -7.19 8.54
N LEU A 13 4.66 -6.75 8.66
CA LEU A 13 3.80 -6.53 7.50
C LEU A 13 4.32 -5.41 6.58
N ASN A 14 4.86 -4.32 7.14
CA ASN A 14 5.48 -3.26 6.36
C ASN A 14 6.73 -3.78 5.62
N LEU A 15 7.56 -4.61 6.26
CA LEU A 15 8.72 -5.23 5.61
C LEU A 15 8.34 -6.26 4.54
N CYS A 16 7.20 -6.93 4.66
CA CYS A 16 6.68 -7.78 3.58
C CYS A 16 6.44 -6.96 2.30
N ILE A 17 5.78 -5.80 2.41
CA ILE A 17 5.58 -4.89 1.27
C ILE A 17 6.92 -4.44 0.69
N VAL A 18 7.85 -4.02 1.56
CA VAL A 18 9.21 -3.60 1.15
C VAL A 18 9.98 -4.72 0.43
N ARG A 19 9.76 -5.98 0.82
CA ARG A 19 10.42 -7.14 0.19
C ARG A 19 9.80 -7.53 -1.15
N TRP A 20 8.48 -7.44 -1.26
CA TRP A 20 7.75 -7.91 -2.44
C TRP A 20 7.74 -6.87 -3.57
N GLU A 21 7.64 -5.60 -3.26
CA GLU A 21 7.50 -4.55 -4.28
C GLU A 21 8.64 -4.50 -5.30
N PRO A 22 9.94 -4.61 -4.94
CA PRO A 22 11.01 -4.66 -5.94
C PRO A 22 10.92 -5.86 -6.89
N VAL A 23 10.37 -6.97 -6.41
CA VAL A 23 10.13 -8.15 -7.25
C VAL A 23 8.98 -7.90 -8.20
N ALA A 24 7.87 -7.38 -7.69
CA ALA A 24 6.66 -7.12 -8.46
C ALA A 24 6.89 -6.06 -9.56
N ILE A 25 7.51 -4.92 -9.22
CA ILE A 25 7.80 -3.86 -10.19
C ILE A 25 8.76 -4.33 -11.29
N ARG A 26 9.73 -5.19 -10.94
CA ARG A 26 10.62 -5.80 -11.92
C ARG A 26 9.85 -6.70 -12.89
N MET A 27 8.92 -7.53 -12.40
CA MET A 27 8.09 -8.39 -13.25
C MET A 27 7.25 -7.57 -14.21
N THR A 28 6.64 -6.46 -13.75
CA THR A 28 5.89 -5.54 -14.62
C THR A 28 6.81 -4.86 -15.64
N TRP A 29 8.00 -4.41 -15.19
CA TRP A 29 8.98 -3.79 -16.10
C TRP A 29 9.45 -4.75 -17.21
N GLU A 30 9.69 -6.02 -16.90
CA GLU A 30 10.06 -7.04 -17.87
C GLU A 30 8.92 -7.31 -18.88
N ALA A 31 7.65 -7.12 -18.47
CA ALA A 31 6.51 -7.33 -19.34
C ALA A 31 6.18 -6.12 -20.24
N VAL A 32 6.23 -4.89 -19.73
CA VAL A 32 5.72 -3.68 -20.43
C VAL A 32 6.74 -2.52 -20.51
N GLY A 33 7.95 -2.70 -19.99
CA GLY A 33 9.03 -1.71 -20.05
C GLY A 33 8.66 -0.38 -19.39
N SER A 34 8.98 0.75 -20.04
CA SER A 34 8.74 2.09 -19.51
C SER A 34 7.27 2.42 -19.27
N GLN A 35 6.34 1.67 -19.85
CA GLN A 35 4.90 1.84 -19.61
C GLN A 35 4.51 1.46 -18.17
N THR A 36 5.35 0.74 -17.44
CA THR A 36 5.15 0.40 -16.02
C THR A 36 4.66 1.60 -15.20
N PHE A 37 5.27 2.76 -15.36
CA PHE A 37 4.94 3.96 -14.58
C PHE A 37 3.77 4.79 -15.14
N THR A 38 3.11 4.32 -16.19
CA THR A 38 1.84 4.91 -16.64
C THR A 38 0.64 4.39 -15.87
N PHE A 39 0.79 3.31 -15.09
CA PHE A 39 -0.31 2.73 -14.33
C PHE A 39 -0.36 3.27 -12.91
N TYR A 40 -1.58 3.58 -12.45
CA TYR A 40 -1.81 4.00 -11.07
C TYR A 40 -1.36 2.95 -10.05
N THR A 41 -1.60 1.69 -10.36
CA THR A 41 -1.24 0.55 -9.52
C THR A 41 0.23 0.55 -9.14
N GLU A 42 1.12 0.63 -10.13
CA GLU A 42 2.56 0.61 -9.93
C GLU A 42 3.02 1.84 -9.15
N ASN A 43 2.56 3.01 -9.52
CA ASN A 43 2.92 4.25 -8.83
C ASN A 43 2.45 4.26 -7.37
N SER A 44 1.24 3.75 -7.09
CA SER A 44 0.72 3.65 -5.71
C SER A 44 1.47 2.62 -4.88
N ASN A 45 1.90 1.51 -5.46
CA ASN A 45 2.69 0.48 -4.79
C ASN A 45 4.14 0.95 -4.53
N VAL A 46 4.79 1.61 -5.48
CA VAL A 46 6.11 2.25 -5.28
C VAL A 46 6.05 3.31 -4.17
N PHE A 47 5.01 4.15 -4.17
CA PHE A 47 4.80 5.10 -3.07
C PHE A 47 4.64 4.38 -1.72
N ALA A 48 3.83 3.32 -1.67
CA ALA A 48 3.64 2.52 -0.48
C ALA A 48 4.93 1.84 0.00
N PHE A 49 5.78 1.38 -0.91
CA PHE A 49 7.10 0.83 -0.58
C PHE A 49 7.94 1.82 0.24
N PHE A 50 8.11 3.06 -0.24
CA PHE A 50 8.88 4.06 0.49
C PHE A 50 8.25 4.44 1.83
N VAL A 51 6.94 4.56 1.88
CA VAL A 51 6.21 4.86 3.11
C VAL A 51 6.33 3.71 4.12
N CYS A 52 6.16 2.46 3.70
CA CYS A 52 6.27 1.30 4.58
C CYS A 52 7.70 1.11 5.11
N LEU A 53 8.72 1.38 4.30
CA LEU A 53 10.12 1.39 4.74
C LEU A 53 10.33 2.46 5.82
N LEU A 54 9.87 3.68 5.58
CA LEU A 54 9.96 4.78 6.55
C LEU A 54 9.23 4.43 7.87
N VAL A 55 8.01 3.88 7.78
CA VAL A 55 7.22 3.46 8.94
C VAL A 55 7.96 2.37 9.73
N ALA A 56 8.48 1.34 9.06
CA ALA A 56 9.21 0.26 9.72
C ALA A 56 10.45 0.79 10.46
N VAL A 57 11.25 1.65 9.83
CA VAL A 57 12.42 2.28 10.46
C VAL A 57 12.01 3.11 11.67
N CYS A 58 10.99 3.98 11.53
CA CYS A 58 10.51 4.79 12.64
C CYS A 58 9.94 3.94 13.79
N GLN A 59 9.23 2.86 13.49
CA GLN A 59 8.70 1.94 14.50
C GLN A 59 9.82 1.22 15.27
N VAL A 60 10.89 0.80 14.58
CA VAL A 60 12.09 0.23 15.23
C VAL A 60 12.70 1.26 16.19
N ILE A 61 12.92 2.50 15.76
CA ILE A 61 13.41 3.59 16.62
C ILE A 61 12.49 3.80 17.84
N CYS A 62 11.17 3.80 17.62
CA CYS A 62 10.19 3.95 18.69
C CYS A 62 10.25 2.81 19.73
N LEU A 63 10.53 1.56 19.30
CA LEU A 63 10.71 0.42 20.22
C LEU A 63 11.87 0.62 21.18
N PHE A 64 12.99 1.18 20.69
CA PHE A 64 14.18 1.41 21.51
C PHE A 64 14.09 2.68 22.35
N THR A 65 13.45 3.73 21.85
CA THR A 65 13.41 5.05 22.53
C THR A 65 12.16 5.24 23.40
N GLY A 66 11.17 4.36 23.28
CA GLY A 66 9.87 4.54 23.95
C GLY A 66 9.01 5.68 23.38
N ARG A 67 9.46 6.35 22.30
CA ARG A 67 8.74 7.45 21.64
C ARG A 67 7.57 6.93 20.82
N GLN A 68 6.64 7.83 20.52
CA GLN A 68 5.54 7.54 19.61
C GLN A 68 5.91 7.88 18.16
N LEU A 69 5.32 7.16 17.21
CA LEU A 69 5.47 7.44 15.79
C LEU A 69 5.02 8.87 15.46
N PRO A 70 5.82 9.66 14.71
CA PRO A 70 5.48 11.04 14.33
C PRO A 70 4.16 11.11 13.56
N ARG A 71 3.36 12.15 13.80
CA ARG A 71 2.05 12.32 13.16
C ARG A 71 2.11 12.35 11.63
N TRP A 72 3.11 13.01 11.06
CA TRP A 72 3.28 13.09 9.62
C TRP A 72 3.58 11.71 8.99
N VAL A 73 4.36 10.84 9.66
CA VAL A 73 4.60 9.45 9.22
C VAL A 73 3.29 8.66 9.20
N LYS A 74 2.47 8.82 10.22
CA LYS A 74 1.15 8.18 10.30
C LYS A 74 0.22 8.67 9.19
N THR A 75 0.24 9.97 8.87
CA THR A 75 -0.53 10.54 7.75
C THR A 75 -0.07 9.96 6.42
N LEU A 76 1.24 9.86 6.17
CA LEU A 76 1.77 9.21 4.97
C LEU A 76 1.33 7.74 4.87
N LYS A 77 1.39 7.00 5.97
CA LYS A 77 0.91 5.60 6.01
C LYS A 77 -0.57 5.51 5.69
N TYR A 78 -1.39 6.40 6.22
CA TYR A 78 -2.81 6.49 5.88
C TYR A 78 -3.03 6.73 4.38
N ILE A 79 -2.34 7.71 3.80
CA ILE A 79 -2.43 8.04 2.37
C ILE A 79 -2.04 6.81 1.52
N ALA A 80 -0.91 6.17 1.81
CA ALA A 80 -0.45 4.99 1.10
C ALA A 80 -1.45 3.83 1.20
N THR A 81 -2.02 3.60 2.39
CA THR A 81 -3.04 2.57 2.59
C THR A 81 -4.30 2.87 1.78
N CYS A 82 -4.75 4.15 1.73
CA CYS A 82 -5.89 4.54 0.89
C CYS A 82 -5.61 4.30 -0.60
N CYS A 83 -4.42 4.65 -1.10
CA CYS A 83 -4.05 4.42 -2.50
C CYS A 83 -4.09 2.93 -2.85
N LEU A 84 -3.49 2.06 -2.01
CA LEU A 84 -3.51 0.61 -2.22
C LEU A 84 -4.92 0.02 -2.10
N THR A 85 -5.73 0.52 -1.17
CA THR A 85 -7.14 0.09 -1.04
C THR A 85 -7.95 0.46 -2.28
N MET A 86 -7.73 1.66 -2.84
CA MET A 86 -8.36 2.08 -4.10
C MET A 86 -7.96 1.15 -5.25
N THR A 87 -6.66 0.80 -5.36
CA THR A 87 -6.20 -0.18 -6.35
C THR A 87 -6.96 -1.50 -6.22
N PHE A 88 -7.01 -2.08 -5.01
CA PHE A 88 -7.72 -3.33 -4.75
C PHE A 88 -9.20 -3.25 -5.12
N LEU A 89 -9.91 -2.21 -4.67
CA LEU A 89 -11.33 -2.03 -4.95
C LEU A 89 -11.61 -1.84 -6.45
N THR A 90 -10.77 -1.08 -7.15
CA THR A 90 -10.87 -0.90 -8.60
C THR A 90 -10.69 -2.24 -9.33
N VAL A 91 -9.74 -3.05 -8.92
CA VAL A 91 -9.53 -4.39 -9.50
C VAL A 91 -10.75 -5.28 -9.27
N VAL A 92 -11.26 -5.34 -8.06
CA VAL A 92 -12.37 -6.25 -7.72
C VAL A 92 -13.69 -5.82 -8.37
N PHE A 93 -14.01 -4.52 -8.32
CA PHE A 93 -15.36 -4.04 -8.69
C PHE A 93 -15.44 -3.45 -10.09
N VAL A 94 -14.32 -3.08 -10.70
CA VAL A 94 -14.31 -2.45 -12.04
C VAL A 94 -13.58 -3.35 -13.04
N LEU A 95 -12.31 -3.64 -12.83
CA LEU A 95 -11.50 -4.39 -13.81
C LEU A 95 -11.86 -5.87 -13.85
N GLY A 96 -12.18 -6.49 -12.72
CA GLY A 96 -12.54 -7.90 -12.66
C GLY A 96 -13.77 -8.24 -13.52
N PRO A 97 -14.89 -7.52 -13.38
CA PRO A 97 -16.03 -7.68 -14.28
C PRO A 97 -15.71 -7.35 -15.74
N TYR A 98 -14.89 -6.32 -15.99
CA TYR A 98 -14.49 -5.96 -17.37
C TYR A 98 -13.61 -7.02 -18.03
N CYS A 99 -12.74 -7.70 -17.27
CA CYS A 99 -11.86 -8.76 -17.75
C CYS A 99 -12.42 -10.17 -17.55
N ALA A 100 -13.75 -10.33 -17.46
CA ALA A 100 -14.38 -11.64 -17.17
C ALA A 100 -13.93 -12.73 -18.16
N ASP A 101 -13.79 -12.42 -19.44
CA ASP A 101 -13.36 -13.35 -20.49
C ASP A 101 -11.89 -13.80 -20.33
N GLN A 102 -11.09 -13.09 -19.56
CA GLN A 102 -9.66 -13.37 -19.31
C GLN A 102 -9.42 -14.01 -17.94
N GLY A 103 -10.47 -14.48 -17.26
CA GLY A 103 -10.38 -15.04 -15.90
C GLY A 103 -10.80 -14.10 -14.78
N GLY A 104 -11.19 -12.87 -15.12
CA GLY A 104 -11.83 -11.92 -14.19
C GLY A 104 -10.99 -11.58 -12.97
N VAL A 105 -11.66 -11.42 -11.81
CA VAL A 105 -11.03 -11.03 -10.54
C VAL A 105 -9.93 -12.02 -10.12
N VAL A 106 -10.13 -13.32 -10.33
CA VAL A 106 -9.14 -14.34 -9.91
C VAL A 106 -7.83 -14.13 -10.65
N PHE A 107 -7.88 -13.98 -11.96
CA PHE A 107 -6.70 -13.70 -12.79
C PHE A 107 -5.98 -12.42 -12.31
N LEU A 108 -6.72 -11.31 -12.15
CA LEU A 108 -6.18 -10.02 -11.75
C LEU A 108 -5.62 -9.96 -10.31
N LEU A 109 -5.99 -10.92 -9.45
CA LEU A 109 -5.49 -11.00 -8.08
C LEU A 109 -4.38 -12.04 -7.88
N THR A 110 -4.17 -12.97 -8.83
CA THR A 110 -3.25 -14.11 -8.60
C THR A 110 -2.12 -14.24 -9.61
N GLU A 111 -2.24 -13.60 -10.77
CA GLU A 111 -1.23 -13.73 -11.82
C GLU A 111 -0.02 -12.80 -11.62
N SER A 112 1.18 -13.37 -11.70
CA SER A 112 2.46 -12.66 -11.80
C SER A 112 2.60 -11.52 -10.77
N SER A 113 2.94 -10.30 -11.23
CA SER A 113 3.06 -9.09 -10.39
C SER A 113 1.72 -8.65 -9.78
N MET A 114 0.59 -9.03 -10.40
CA MET A 114 -0.76 -8.65 -9.96
C MET A 114 -1.06 -9.20 -8.56
N LEU A 115 -0.56 -10.41 -8.23
CA LEU A 115 -0.69 -10.98 -6.89
C LEU A 115 -0.15 -10.04 -5.81
N TYR A 116 0.98 -9.43 -6.05
CA TYR A 116 1.60 -8.50 -5.10
C TYR A 116 0.90 -7.15 -5.09
N HIS A 117 0.70 -6.55 -6.27
CA HIS A 117 0.18 -5.20 -6.40
C HIS A 117 -1.31 -5.08 -6.06
N HIS A 118 -2.11 -6.10 -6.43
CA HIS A 118 -3.56 -6.03 -6.29
C HIS A 118 -4.09 -6.72 -5.03
N LEU A 119 -3.33 -7.67 -4.43
CA LEU A 119 -3.81 -8.42 -3.28
C LEU A 119 -2.88 -8.29 -2.06
N LEU A 120 -1.63 -8.74 -2.15
CA LEU A 120 -0.78 -8.89 -0.96
C LEU A 120 -0.38 -7.55 -0.35
N ASN A 121 0.10 -6.59 -1.15
CA ASN A 121 0.49 -5.27 -0.67
C ASN A 121 -0.70 -4.48 -0.09
N PRO A 122 -1.87 -4.38 -0.78
CA PRO A 122 -3.07 -3.76 -0.23
C PRO A 122 -3.53 -4.41 1.09
N LEU A 123 -3.56 -5.74 1.15
CA LEU A 123 -3.98 -6.47 2.33
C LEU A 123 -3.03 -6.23 3.52
N CYS A 124 -1.73 -6.32 3.31
CA CYS A 124 -0.73 -6.05 4.35
C CYS A 124 -0.80 -4.61 4.84
N ALA A 125 -0.95 -3.63 3.94
CA ALA A 125 -1.07 -2.23 4.30
C ALA A 125 -2.35 -1.97 5.12
N PHE A 126 -3.48 -2.54 4.68
CA PHE A 126 -4.77 -2.40 5.36
C PHE A 126 -4.75 -3.04 6.76
N VAL A 127 -4.31 -4.29 6.87
CA VAL A 127 -4.23 -5.01 8.15
C VAL A 127 -3.28 -4.29 9.11
N SER A 128 -2.10 -3.90 8.65
CA SER A 128 -1.13 -3.15 9.45
C SER A 128 -1.73 -1.85 9.98
N PHE A 129 -2.33 -1.05 9.10
CA PHE A 129 -2.86 0.26 9.47
C PHE A 129 -4.09 0.16 10.38
N VAL A 130 -5.08 -0.64 10.01
CA VAL A 130 -6.38 -0.69 10.71
C VAL A 130 -6.29 -1.40 12.07
N PHE A 131 -5.54 -2.49 12.15
CA PHE A 131 -5.53 -3.32 13.35
C PHE A 131 -4.33 -3.12 14.27
N LEU A 132 -3.16 -2.73 13.72
CA LEU A 132 -1.91 -2.70 14.48
C LEU A 132 -1.41 -1.28 14.75
N GLU A 133 -1.66 -0.32 13.84
CA GLU A 133 -1.22 1.07 13.94
C GLU A 133 -2.33 2.02 14.40
N ARG A 134 -3.28 1.53 15.19
CA ARG A 134 -4.50 2.24 15.59
C ARG A 134 -4.26 3.70 15.99
N GLU A 135 -4.94 4.60 15.26
CA GLU A 135 -5.03 6.02 15.64
C GLU A 135 -6.42 6.34 16.19
N PRO A 136 -6.50 7.05 17.32
CA PRO A 136 -7.79 7.33 17.95
C PRO A 136 -8.68 8.25 17.09
N ARG A 137 -8.10 9.13 16.27
CA ARG A 137 -8.84 10.02 15.35
C ARG A 137 -7.95 10.49 14.20
N LEU A 138 -8.40 10.24 12.98
CA LEU A 138 -7.92 10.93 11.79
C LEU A 138 -8.69 12.24 11.64
N SER A 139 -7.98 13.34 11.41
CA SER A 139 -8.65 14.63 11.15
C SER A 139 -9.23 14.64 9.73
N GLY A 140 -10.31 15.41 9.51
CA GLY A 140 -10.86 15.60 8.16
C GLY A 140 -9.82 16.07 7.13
N ARG A 141 -8.80 16.80 7.58
CA ARG A 141 -7.65 17.20 6.74
C ARG A 141 -6.91 15.99 6.15
N ASN A 142 -6.73 14.92 6.92
CA ASN A 142 -6.05 13.71 6.44
C ASN A 142 -6.84 13.01 5.34
N VAL A 143 -8.17 13.06 5.40
CA VAL A 143 -9.05 12.51 4.36
C VAL A 143 -8.83 13.24 3.04
N PHE A 144 -8.79 14.58 3.05
CA PHE A 144 -8.46 15.36 1.85
C PHE A 144 -7.06 15.06 1.33
N CYS A 145 -6.06 14.93 2.20
CA CYS A 145 -4.70 14.55 1.79
C CYS A 145 -4.65 13.17 1.09
N ALA A 146 -5.50 12.23 1.48
CA ALA A 146 -5.54 10.91 0.86
C ALA A 146 -6.11 10.93 -0.57
N LEU A 147 -6.88 11.94 -0.95
CA LEU A 147 -7.40 12.11 -2.30
C LEU A 147 -6.35 12.68 -3.27
N ILE A 148 -5.35 13.41 -2.76
CA ILE A 148 -4.37 14.14 -3.59
C ILE A 148 -3.65 13.22 -4.58
N PRO A 149 -3.06 12.05 -4.21
CA PRO A 149 -2.35 11.21 -5.18
C PRO A 149 -3.26 10.72 -6.31
N THR A 150 -4.50 10.33 -5.99
CA THR A 150 -5.47 9.85 -6.98
C THR A 150 -5.91 10.97 -7.93
N LEU A 151 -6.16 12.18 -7.41
CA LEU A 151 -6.53 13.34 -8.22
C LEU A 151 -5.35 13.80 -9.10
N LEU A 152 -4.13 13.81 -8.58
CA LEU A 152 -2.93 14.14 -9.36
C LEU A 152 -2.75 13.14 -10.51
N TYR A 153 -2.84 11.84 -10.22
CA TYR A 153 -2.76 10.82 -11.27
C TYR A 153 -3.84 11.03 -12.34
N GLY A 154 -5.11 11.17 -11.95
CA GLY A 154 -6.21 11.37 -12.89
C GLY A 154 -6.16 12.68 -13.68
N SER A 155 -5.32 13.65 -13.27
CA SER A 155 -5.11 14.89 -14.03
C SER A 155 -3.97 14.81 -15.04
N ILE A 156 -3.12 13.77 -14.95
CA ILE A 156 -1.93 13.57 -15.81
C ILE A 156 -2.14 12.41 -16.80
N ALA A 157 -2.93 11.41 -16.40
CA ALA A 157 -3.28 10.26 -17.23
C ALA A 157 -4.38 10.57 -18.24
#